data_60941cb52274b9ea9c761a05f6429dd7
#
_entry.id   60941cb52274b9ea9c761a05f6429dd7
#
_cell.length_a   1.000
_cell.length_b   1.000
_cell.length_c   1.000
_cell.angle_alpha   90.00
_cell.angle_beta   90.00
_cell.angle_gamma   90.00
#
_symmetry.space_group_name_H-M   'P 1'
#
loop_
_entity.id
_entity.type
_entity.pdbx_description
1 polymer ?
#
loop_
_entity_poly.entity_id
_entity_poly.type
_entity_poly.pdbx_seq_one_letter_code
_entity_poly.pdbx_strand_id
1 'polypeptide(L)'
;MDAHKRRTTRGSAGGDPVTGRVVRKRPRDRRAQIAAASAEAFGALGYHGVSMEDIASRLDISSTALYRHYPSKYALFREEALRLSALCEQAVHLPEHLLDAPAQQRLAHILDALVDRSITDRRGASLLRWQSRYLRPEDYRVLIGQLGDVYAMLRSLLADSRPELSRADRAVLATSVLSVIGSISDHHVSIPVRALAKLLRSASDAVLACELPPIGERTAAHTPSEVPLTFKHELLLKRSIELFHERGYPNVSVEDIANAAGLPASSAVYRFYRSKGDILAAAFRRAADRVSAAIGPAIAGADGPSRPW
;
A
#
# COMPACT_ATOMS: atom_id res chain seq x y z
N MET A 1 -33.60 26.87 -84.36
CA MET A 1 -32.30 26.35 -84.81
C MET A 1 -31.67 25.75 -83.60
N ASP A 2 -31.71 24.47 -83.65
CA ASP A 2 -30.80 23.40 -83.31
C ASP A 2 -30.35 23.36 -81.82
N ALA A 3 -30.85 22.45 -81.12
CA ALA A 3 -30.64 20.98 -81.02
C ALA A 3 -29.19 20.66 -80.58
N HIS A 4 -28.98 20.21 -79.39
CA HIS A 4 -28.41 18.86 -79.24
C HIS A 4 -28.59 18.30 -77.80
N LYS A 5 -29.30 17.19 -77.80
CA LYS A 5 -29.41 16.15 -76.79
C LYS A 5 -28.07 15.52 -76.46
N ARG A 6 -27.81 15.20 -75.21
CA ARG A 6 -27.13 13.97 -74.70
C ARG A 6 -27.45 13.79 -73.27
N ARG A 7 -28.24 12.96 -72.89
CA ARG A 7 -28.24 11.49 -72.58
C ARG A 7 -27.53 11.20 -71.25
N THR A 8 -28.37 10.81 -70.31
CA THR A 8 -28.17 10.21 -69.01
C THR A 8 -27.27 8.98 -69.06
N THR A 9 -26.40 8.84 -68.02
CA THR A 9 -26.04 7.54 -67.46
C THR A 9 -26.05 7.59 -65.95
N ARG A 10 -26.92 6.73 -65.38
CA ARG A 10 -26.90 6.30 -63.96
C ARG A 10 -25.60 5.61 -63.64
N GLY A 11 -24.96 5.94 -62.56
CA GLY A 11 -23.93 5.16 -61.90
C GLY A 11 -24.23 5.13 -60.40
N SER A 12 -24.89 4.08 -59.97
CA SER A 12 -25.06 3.68 -58.59
C SER A 12 -23.73 3.14 -58.07
N ALA A 13 -23.23 3.69 -56.97
CA ALA A 13 -22.23 3.00 -56.17
C ALA A 13 -22.56 3.26 -54.70
N GLY A 14 -23.20 2.28 -54.10
CA GLY A 14 -23.33 2.14 -52.68
C GLY A 14 -21.93 1.95 -52.06
N GLY A 15 -21.54 2.84 -51.18
CA GLY A 15 -20.40 2.67 -50.28
C GLY A 15 -20.94 2.25 -48.92
N ASP A 16 -20.84 0.98 -48.58
CA ASP A 16 -21.07 0.48 -47.23
C ASP A 16 -20.14 1.17 -46.24
N PRO A 17 -20.65 1.55 -45.07
CA PRO A 17 -19.77 2.03 -43.99
C PRO A 17 -18.94 0.85 -43.49
N VAL A 18 -17.64 0.93 -43.69
CA VAL A 18 -16.66 0.01 -43.11
C VAL A 18 -16.77 0.15 -41.58
N THR A 19 -17.56 -0.72 -40.96
CA THR A 19 -17.54 -0.95 -39.53
C THR A 19 -16.16 -1.47 -39.15
N GLY A 20 -15.32 -0.58 -38.64
CA GLY A 20 -14.02 -0.91 -38.07
C GLY A 20 -14.20 -1.95 -36.96
N ARG A 21 -13.92 -3.19 -37.28
CA ARG A 21 -13.89 -4.34 -36.37
C ARG A 21 -12.78 -4.05 -35.38
N VAL A 22 -13.14 -3.54 -34.17
CA VAL A 22 -12.22 -3.40 -33.04
C VAL A 22 -11.61 -4.78 -32.77
N VAL A 23 -10.34 -4.94 -33.12
CA VAL A 23 -9.58 -6.18 -32.87
C VAL A 23 -9.48 -6.35 -31.36
N ARG A 24 -10.33 -7.21 -30.79
CA ARG A 24 -10.26 -7.62 -29.39
C ARG A 24 -8.88 -8.27 -29.16
N LYS A 25 -8.02 -7.61 -28.41
CA LYS A 25 -6.72 -8.13 -27.96
C LYS A 25 -6.89 -9.50 -27.30
N ARG A 26 -5.97 -10.40 -27.62
CA ARG A 26 -6.01 -11.83 -27.29
C ARG A 26 -5.92 -12.16 -25.79
N PRO A 27 -6.36 -13.36 -25.34
CA PRO A 27 -6.57 -13.76 -23.94
C PRO A 27 -5.37 -13.69 -22.98
N ARG A 28 -4.14 -13.62 -23.47
CA ARG A 28 -2.93 -13.54 -22.60
C ARG A 28 -2.85 -12.28 -21.74
N ASP A 29 -3.51 -11.21 -22.17
CA ASP A 29 -3.49 -9.92 -21.47
C ASP A 29 -4.66 -9.75 -20.48
N ARG A 30 -5.70 -10.60 -20.58
CA ARG A 30 -6.93 -10.41 -19.78
C ARG A 30 -6.72 -10.69 -18.30
N ARG A 31 -5.95 -11.71 -17.92
CA ARG A 31 -5.69 -12.02 -16.51
C ARG A 31 -4.87 -10.91 -15.85
N ALA A 32 -3.87 -10.37 -16.57
CA ALA A 32 -3.09 -9.23 -16.08
C ALA A 32 -3.95 -7.95 -15.96
N GLN A 33 -4.88 -7.71 -16.89
CA GLN A 33 -5.83 -6.59 -16.78
C GLN A 33 -6.75 -6.73 -15.57
N ILE A 34 -7.27 -7.94 -15.31
CA ILE A 34 -8.10 -8.23 -14.14
C ILE A 34 -7.28 -8.00 -12.87
N ALA A 35 -6.06 -8.51 -12.79
CA ALA A 35 -5.17 -8.33 -11.66
C ALA A 35 -4.92 -6.83 -11.36
N ALA A 36 -4.55 -6.05 -12.37
CA ALA A 36 -4.29 -4.63 -12.23
C ALA A 36 -5.54 -3.84 -11.77
N ALA A 37 -6.70 -4.09 -12.39
CA ALA A 37 -7.95 -3.43 -12.03
C ALA A 37 -8.42 -3.81 -10.61
N SER A 38 -8.20 -5.05 -10.20
CA SER A 38 -8.55 -5.52 -8.84
C SER A 38 -7.61 -4.94 -7.79
N ALA A 39 -6.31 -4.89 -8.06
CA ALA A 39 -5.34 -4.27 -7.17
C ALA A 39 -5.66 -2.79 -6.90
N GLU A 40 -6.00 -2.06 -7.97
CA GLU A 40 -6.43 -0.67 -7.89
C GLU A 40 -7.73 -0.52 -7.09
N ALA A 41 -8.73 -1.37 -7.34
CA ALA A 41 -10.01 -1.33 -6.66
C ALA A 41 -9.85 -1.65 -5.16
N PHE A 42 -9.18 -2.74 -4.82
CA PHE A 42 -8.92 -3.12 -3.43
C PHE A 42 -8.04 -2.12 -2.68
N GLY A 43 -7.06 -1.52 -3.38
CA GLY A 43 -6.21 -0.49 -2.81
C GLY A 43 -6.98 0.79 -2.47
N ALA A 44 -7.87 1.23 -3.35
CA ALA A 44 -8.62 2.48 -3.20
C ALA A 44 -9.83 2.36 -2.25
N LEU A 45 -10.58 1.25 -2.31
CA LEU A 45 -11.86 1.09 -1.63
C LEU A 45 -11.82 0.04 -0.49
N GLY A 46 -10.70 -0.66 -0.34
CA GLY A 46 -10.57 -1.77 0.60
C GLY A 46 -11.28 -3.04 0.15
N TYR A 47 -10.93 -4.18 0.79
CA TYR A 47 -11.51 -5.47 0.45
C TYR A 47 -13.03 -5.50 0.55
N HIS A 48 -13.62 -4.93 1.59
CA HIS A 48 -15.07 -4.93 1.79
C HIS A 48 -15.82 -3.96 0.89
N GLY A 49 -15.17 -2.85 0.49
CA GLY A 49 -15.75 -1.80 -0.35
C GLY A 49 -15.82 -2.13 -1.85
N VAL A 50 -15.36 -3.33 -2.26
CA VAL A 50 -15.31 -3.75 -3.67
C VAL A 50 -16.16 -5.00 -3.87
N SER A 51 -17.00 -5.01 -4.91
CA SER A 51 -17.71 -6.18 -5.40
C SER A 51 -17.07 -6.74 -6.69
N MET A 52 -17.46 -7.97 -7.08
CA MET A 52 -17.04 -8.53 -8.38
C MET A 52 -17.63 -7.72 -9.54
N GLU A 53 -18.82 -7.16 -9.37
CA GLU A 53 -19.50 -6.28 -10.32
C GLU A 53 -18.70 -5.00 -10.56
N ASP A 54 -18.17 -4.37 -9.50
CA ASP A 54 -17.35 -3.16 -9.60
C ASP A 54 -16.07 -3.42 -10.41
N ILE A 55 -15.42 -4.56 -10.18
CA ILE A 55 -14.21 -4.96 -10.93
C ILE A 55 -14.56 -5.25 -12.40
N ALA A 56 -15.66 -5.97 -12.65
CA ALA A 56 -16.11 -6.29 -13.99
C ALA A 56 -16.44 -5.03 -14.80
N SER A 57 -17.14 -4.08 -14.17
CA SER A 57 -17.50 -2.79 -14.78
C SER A 57 -16.27 -1.96 -15.15
N ARG A 58 -15.21 -1.96 -14.34
CA ARG A 58 -13.93 -1.27 -14.65
C ARG A 58 -13.23 -1.85 -15.89
N LEU A 59 -13.52 -3.10 -16.23
CA LEU A 59 -12.92 -3.84 -17.33
C LEU A 59 -13.81 -3.95 -18.56
N ASP A 60 -15.00 -3.35 -18.50
CA ASP A 60 -16.05 -3.47 -19.53
C ASP A 60 -16.34 -4.95 -19.90
N ILE A 61 -16.54 -5.77 -18.86
CA ILE A 61 -16.93 -7.17 -18.97
C ILE A 61 -18.12 -7.49 -18.07
N SER A 62 -18.81 -8.60 -18.35
CA SER A 62 -19.85 -9.08 -17.44
C SER A 62 -19.23 -9.75 -16.19
N SER A 63 -19.94 -9.69 -15.06
CA SER A 63 -19.56 -10.41 -13.83
C SER A 63 -19.42 -11.91 -14.11
N THR A 64 -20.27 -12.49 -14.97
CA THR A 64 -20.15 -13.89 -15.39
C THR A 64 -18.82 -14.17 -16.09
N ALA A 65 -18.32 -13.26 -16.91
CA ALA A 65 -17.02 -13.40 -17.54
C ALA A 65 -15.88 -13.34 -16.50
N LEU A 66 -15.99 -12.47 -15.49
CA LEU A 66 -15.01 -12.40 -14.41
C LEU A 66 -15.01 -13.67 -13.55
N TYR A 67 -16.18 -14.24 -13.24
CA TYR A 67 -16.30 -15.50 -12.49
C TYR A 67 -15.71 -16.71 -13.21
N ARG A 68 -15.56 -16.67 -14.53
CA ARG A 68 -14.83 -17.71 -15.29
C ARG A 68 -13.32 -17.69 -15.02
N HIS A 69 -12.77 -16.56 -14.65
CA HIS A 69 -11.36 -16.41 -14.31
C HIS A 69 -11.10 -16.61 -12.81
N TYR A 70 -12.02 -16.16 -11.97
CA TYR A 70 -11.90 -16.18 -10.50
C TYR A 70 -13.20 -16.61 -9.85
N PRO A 71 -13.22 -17.73 -9.10
CA PRO A 71 -14.45 -18.29 -8.54
C PRO A 71 -15.06 -17.43 -7.42
N SER A 72 -14.31 -16.49 -6.89
CA SER A 72 -14.77 -15.59 -5.82
C SER A 72 -13.93 -14.32 -5.72
N LYS A 73 -14.47 -13.31 -5.06
CA LYS A 73 -13.73 -12.10 -4.69
C LYS A 73 -12.47 -12.42 -3.87
N TYR A 74 -12.59 -13.38 -2.95
CA TYR A 74 -11.45 -13.81 -2.15
C TYR A 74 -10.34 -14.42 -2.99
N ALA A 75 -10.66 -15.27 -3.94
CA ALA A 75 -9.67 -15.90 -4.82
C ALA A 75 -8.89 -14.85 -5.63
N LEU A 76 -9.57 -13.83 -6.13
CA LEU A 76 -8.97 -12.71 -6.83
C LEU A 76 -8.08 -11.86 -5.91
N PHE A 77 -8.59 -11.50 -4.75
CA PHE A 77 -7.86 -10.74 -3.74
C PHE A 77 -6.59 -11.46 -3.26
N ARG A 78 -6.73 -12.75 -2.94
CA ARG A 78 -5.63 -13.62 -2.52
C ARG A 78 -4.53 -13.70 -3.58
N GLU A 79 -4.91 -14.00 -4.82
CA GLU A 79 -3.94 -14.12 -5.92
C GLU A 79 -3.17 -12.82 -6.10
N GLU A 80 -3.85 -11.68 -6.04
CA GLU A 80 -3.19 -10.39 -6.22
C GLU A 80 -2.28 -10.03 -5.05
N ALA A 81 -2.70 -10.29 -3.80
CA ALA A 81 -1.86 -10.05 -2.64
C ALA A 81 -0.58 -10.90 -2.68
N LEU A 82 -0.70 -12.20 -2.98
CA LEU A 82 0.44 -13.10 -3.08
C LEU A 82 1.32 -12.80 -4.30
N ARG A 83 0.75 -12.36 -5.41
CA ARG A 83 1.51 -11.90 -6.58
C ARG A 83 2.37 -10.69 -6.25
N LEU A 84 1.82 -9.70 -5.55
CA LEU A 84 2.55 -8.49 -5.17
C LEU A 84 3.67 -8.80 -4.17
N SER A 85 3.43 -9.66 -3.17
CA SER A 85 4.47 -10.05 -2.22
C SER A 85 5.58 -10.87 -2.88
N ALA A 86 5.23 -11.79 -3.81
CA ALA A 86 6.22 -12.53 -4.60
C ALA A 86 7.08 -11.62 -5.49
N LEU A 87 6.52 -10.54 -6.02
CA LEU A 87 7.29 -9.55 -6.80
C LEU A 87 8.27 -8.76 -5.91
N CYS A 88 7.91 -8.49 -4.66
CA CYS A 88 8.85 -7.90 -3.69
C CYS A 88 9.98 -8.88 -3.34
N GLU A 89 9.65 -10.15 -3.13
CA GLU A 89 10.63 -11.21 -2.90
C GLU A 89 11.58 -11.37 -4.10
N GLN A 90 11.06 -11.40 -5.32
CA GLN A 90 11.88 -11.47 -6.54
C GLN A 90 12.80 -10.25 -6.70
N ALA A 91 12.38 -9.06 -6.26
CA ALA A 91 13.18 -7.85 -6.36
C ALA A 91 14.46 -7.90 -5.49
N VAL A 92 14.52 -8.80 -4.50
CA VAL A 92 15.72 -8.97 -3.67
C VAL A 92 16.62 -10.13 -4.11
N HIS A 93 16.26 -10.83 -5.18
CA HIS A 93 17.16 -11.81 -5.80
C HIS A 93 18.27 -11.11 -6.59
N LEU A 94 19.49 -11.35 -6.20
CA LEU A 94 20.65 -10.77 -6.86
C LEU A 94 20.92 -11.51 -8.19
N PRO A 95 21.19 -10.79 -9.28
CA PRO A 95 21.66 -11.40 -10.51
C PRO A 95 23.06 -11.98 -10.31
N GLU A 96 23.41 -13.02 -11.09
CA GLU A 96 24.64 -13.81 -10.95
C GLU A 96 25.91 -12.93 -10.86
N HIS A 97 26.02 -11.90 -11.69
CA HIS A 97 27.17 -11.00 -11.72
C HIS A 97 27.32 -10.11 -10.47
N LEU A 98 26.32 -10.06 -9.57
CA LEU A 98 26.36 -9.31 -8.32
C LEU A 98 26.55 -10.20 -7.09
N LEU A 99 26.55 -11.52 -7.21
CA LEU A 99 26.66 -12.42 -6.05
C LEU A 99 27.96 -12.19 -5.27
N ASP A 100 29.05 -11.97 -5.97
CA ASP A 100 30.39 -11.72 -5.39
C ASP A 100 30.76 -10.23 -5.29
N ALA A 101 29.81 -9.35 -5.62
CA ALA A 101 30.04 -7.90 -5.55
C ALA A 101 30.13 -7.42 -4.08
N PRO A 102 30.78 -6.27 -3.81
CA PRO A 102 30.80 -5.67 -2.48
C PRO A 102 29.38 -5.49 -1.91
N ALA A 103 29.24 -5.69 -0.59
CA ALA A 103 27.92 -5.62 0.09
C ALA A 103 27.16 -4.32 -0.19
N GLN A 104 27.85 -3.18 -0.25
CA GLN A 104 27.26 -1.89 -0.60
C GLN A 104 26.66 -1.87 -2.01
N GLN A 105 27.33 -2.50 -2.99
CA GLN A 105 26.82 -2.57 -4.35
C GLN A 105 25.60 -3.49 -4.45
N ARG A 106 25.62 -4.63 -3.75
CA ARG A 106 24.47 -5.54 -3.64
C ARG A 106 23.28 -4.85 -2.99
N LEU A 107 23.53 -4.13 -1.88
CA LEU A 107 22.49 -3.37 -1.17
C LEU A 107 21.92 -2.27 -2.06
N ALA A 108 22.77 -1.53 -2.78
CA ALA A 108 22.33 -0.51 -3.73
C ALA A 108 21.38 -1.07 -4.80
N HIS A 109 21.75 -2.20 -5.40
CA HIS A 109 20.94 -2.87 -6.41
C HIS A 109 19.54 -3.27 -5.87
N ILE A 110 19.50 -3.88 -4.68
CA ILE A 110 18.24 -4.30 -4.06
C ILE A 110 17.36 -3.10 -3.72
N LEU A 111 17.93 -2.02 -3.22
CA LEU A 111 17.15 -0.79 -2.94
C LEU A 111 16.56 -0.20 -4.22
N ASP A 112 17.34 -0.13 -5.30
CA ASP A 112 16.84 0.34 -6.59
C ASP A 112 15.72 -0.56 -7.11
N ALA A 113 15.87 -1.89 -7.03
CA ALA A 113 14.85 -2.84 -7.45
C ALA A 113 13.55 -2.72 -6.61
N LEU A 114 13.65 -2.56 -5.29
CA LEU A 114 12.50 -2.36 -4.41
C LEU A 114 11.81 -1.02 -4.66
N VAL A 115 12.57 0.06 -4.88
CA VAL A 115 12.03 1.38 -5.25
C VAL A 115 11.29 1.32 -6.57
N ASP A 116 11.91 0.75 -7.62
CA ASP A 116 11.27 0.59 -8.93
C ASP A 116 10.01 -0.25 -8.84
N ARG A 117 10.05 -1.32 -8.06
CA ARG A 117 8.88 -2.17 -7.82
C ARG A 117 7.75 -1.42 -7.14
N SER A 118 8.05 -0.67 -6.08
CA SER A 118 7.06 0.11 -5.33
C SER A 118 6.40 1.19 -6.18
N ILE A 119 7.15 1.84 -7.06
CA ILE A 119 6.64 2.85 -7.99
C ILE A 119 5.75 2.19 -9.07
N THR A 120 6.20 1.08 -9.64
CA THR A 120 5.48 0.36 -10.70
C THR A 120 4.13 -0.16 -10.21
N ASP A 121 4.09 -0.74 -9.01
CA ASP A 121 2.87 -1.30 -8.41
C ASP A 121 2.24 -0.39 -7.35
N ARG A 122 2.51 0.91 -7.39
CA ARG A 122 2.06 1.89 -6.40
C ARG A 122 0.60 1.75 -6.01
N ARG A 123 -0.28 1.50 -7.00
CA ARG A 123 -1.72 1.34 -6.77
C ARG A 123 -2.07 0.05 -6.01
N GLY A 124 -1.26 -1.00 -6.17
CA GLY A 124 -1.41 -2.27 -5.47
C GLY A 124 -0.70 -2.32 -4.11
N ALA A 125 0.28 -1.45 -3.87
CA ALA A 125 1.10 -1.49 -2.65
C ALA A 125 0.27 -1.30 -1.37
N SER A 126 -0.81 -0.49 -1.42
CA SER A 126 -1.75 -0.32 -0.32
C SER A 126 -2.48 -1.62 0.06
N LEU A 127 -2.64 -2.55 -0.88
CA LEU A 127 -3.22 -3.87 -0.62
C LEU A 127 -2.32 -4.66 0.33
N LEU A 128 -1.01 -4.71 0.09
CA LEU A 128 -0.08 -5.39 0.99
C LEU A 128 -0.04 -4.73 2.37
N ARG A 129 0.01 -3.40 2.40
CA ARG A 129 0.19 -2.65 3.64
C ARG A 129 -1.05 -2.66 4.55
N TRP A 130 -2.24 -2.51 3.98
CA TRP A 130 -3.45 -2.25 4.74
C TRP A 130 -4.50 -3.35 4.68
N GLN A 131 -4.52 -4.15 3.60
CA GLN A 131 -5.56 -5.13 3.36
C GLN A 131 -5.13 -6.58 3.61
N SER A 132 -3.85 -6.87 3.79
CA SER A 132 -3.32 -8.22 4.02
C SER A 132 -3.96 -8.95 5.20
N ARG A 133 -4.46 -8.21 6.19
CA ARG A 133 -5.21 -8.74 7.34
C ARG A 133 -6.50 -9.48 6.98
N TYR A 134 -7.02 -9.31 5.76
CA TYR A 134 -8.20 -10.03 5.28
C TYR A 134 -7.86 -11.35 4.59
N LEU A 135 -6.58 -11.68 4.48
CA LEU A 135 -6.15 -13.00 4.05
C LEU A 135 -6.46 -14.03 5.15
N ARG A 136 -6.79 -15.23 4.71
CA ARG A 136 -6.92 -16.39 5.62
C ARG A 136 -5.55 -16.70 6.24
N PRO A 137 -5.51 -17.32 7.43
CA PRO A 137 -4.24 -17.57 8.14
C PRO A 137 -3.18 -18.30 7.31
N GLU A 138 -3.59 -19.25 6.48
CA GLU A 138 -2.69 -20.01 5.60
C GLU A 138 -2.07 -19.13 4.51
N ASP A 139 -2.87 -18.28 3.88
CA ASP A 139 -2.41 -17.36 2.82
C ASP A 139 -1.60 -16.20 3.40
N TYR A 140 -1.98 -15.72 4.58
CA TYR A 140 -1.22 -14.69 5.30
C TYR A 140 0.18 -15.18 5.68
N ARG A 141 0.32 -16.47 6.09
CA ARG A 141 1.64 -17.05 6.36
C ARG A 141 2.54 -17.07 5.13
N VAL A 142 2.01 -17.37 3.95
CA VAL A 142 2.76 -17.31 2.69
C VAL A 142 3.25 -15.89 2.42
N LEU A 143 2.35 -14.90 2.52
CA LEU A 143 2.68 -13.48 2.33
C LEU A 143 3.77 -13.01 3.30
N ILE A 144 3.64 -13.33 4.59
CA ILE A 144 4.63 -12.93 5.61
C ILE A 144 5.96 -13.66 5.40
N GLY A 145 5.95 -14.90 4.90
CA GLY A 145 7.18 -15.60 4.49
C GLY A 145 7.93 -14.83 3.41
N GLN A 146 7.26 -14.50 2.31
CA GLN A 146 7.85 -13.75 1.19
C GLN A 146 8.37 -12.35 1.61
N LEU A 147 7.62 -11.60 2.40
CA LEU A 147 8.08 -10.31 2.93
C LEU A 147 9.19 -10.48 3.97
N GLY A 148 9.19 -11.60 4.71
CA GLY A 148 10.23 -11.99 5.64
C GLY A 148 11.59 -12.20 4.94
N ASP A 149 11.59 -12.79 3.74
CA ASP A 149 12.79 -12.99 2.93
C ASP A 149 13.37 -11.66 2.45
N VAL A 150 12.52 -10.70 2.06
CA VAL A 150 12.95 -9.32 1.75
C VAL A 150 13.65 -8.68 2.95
N TYR A 151 13.04 -8.79 4.11
CA TYR A 151 13.59 -8.25 5.35
C TYR A 151 14.90 -8.94 5.78
N ALA A 152 14.96 -10.25 5.65
CA ALA A 152 16.16 -11.03 5.97
C ALA A 152 17.33 -10.67 5.07
N MET A 153 17.09 -10.51 3.76
CA MET A 153 18.11 -10.09 2.80
C MET A 153 18.69 -8.72 3.14
N LEU A 154 17.84 -7.72 3.42
CA LEU A 154 18.31 -6.38 3.82
C LEU A 154 19.16 -6.44 5.09
N ARG A 155 18.75 -7.23 6.08
CA ARG A 155 19.50 -7.39 7.33
C ARG A 155 20.84 -8.09 7.12
N SER A 156 20.90 -9.07 6.23
CA SER A 156 22.15 -9.76 5.87
C SER A 156 23.14 -8.80 5.21
N LEU A 157 22.67 -8.03 4.22
CA LEU A 157 23.51 -7.04 3.54
C LEU A 157 23.98 -5.90 4.47
N LEU A 158 23.14 -5.52 5.45
CA LEU A 158 23.53 -4.58 6.49
C LEU A 158 24.58 -5.20 7.43
N ALA A 159 24.54 -6.51 7.70
CA ALA A 159 25.58 -7.14 8.49
C ALA A 159 26.94 -7.14 7.78
N ASP A 160 26.92 -7.28 6.46
CA ASP A 160 28.14 -7.27 5.64
C ASP A 160 28.68 -5.87 5.40
N SER A 161 27.82 -4.87 5.21
CA SER A 161 28.19 -3.49 4.87
C SER A 161 28.44 -2.59 6.08
N ARG A 162 27.82 -2.91 7.22
CA ARG A 162 27.90 -2.17 8.48
C ARG A 162 28.07 -3.15 9.66
N PRO A 163 29.21 -3.84 9.78
CA PRO A 163 29.42 -4.89 10.79
C PRO A 163 29.39 -4.36 12.24
N GLU A 164 29.60 -3.05 12.44
CA GLU A 164 29.52 -2.39 13.75
C GLU A 164 28.09 -2.34 14.32
N LEU A 165 27.07 -2.48 13.49
CA LEU A 165 25.68 -2.43 13.93
C LEU A 165 25.28 -3.69 14.69
N SER A 166 24.59 -3.53 15.81
CA SER A 166 23.96 -4.64 16.51
C SER A 166 22.85 -5.30 15.65
N ARG A 167 22.46 -6.53 16.02
CA ARG A 167 21.33 -7.21 15.38
C ARG A 167 20.02 -6.38 15.47
N ALA A 168 19.81 -5.68 16.60
CA ALA A 168 18.66 -4.83 16.81
C ALA A 168 18.70 -3.58 15.91
N ASP A 169 19.87 -2.97 15.76
CA ASP A 169 20.06 -1.79 14.92
C ASP A 169 19.80 -2.10 13.45
N ARG A 170 20.34 -3.21 12.96
CA ARG A 170 20.06 -3.69 11.61
C ARG A 170 18.58 -3.95 11.39
N ALA A 171 17.87 -4.45 12.40
CA ALA A 171 16.43 -4.67 12.34
C ALA A 171 15.68 -3.34 12.22
N VAL A 172 16.05 -2.34 13.02
CA VAL A 172 15.45 -1.00 12.97
C VAL A 172 15.68 -0.36 11.61
N LEU A 173 16.91 -0.33 11.11
CA LEU A 173 17.24 0.29 9.84
C LEU A 173 16.55 -0.41 8.66
N ALA A 174 16.53 -1.74 8.61
CA ALA A 174 15.84 -2.49 7.56
C ALA A 174 14.34 -2.19 7.56
N THR A 175 13.69 -2.17 8.74
CA THR A 175 12.26 -1.84 8.85
C THR A 175 12.00 -0.40 8.43
N SER A 176 12.87 0.54 8.80
CA SER A 176 12.73 1.96 8.45
C SER A 176 12.85 2.18 6.95
N VAL A 177 13.81 1.55 6.28
CA VAL A 177 13.96 1.60 4.83
C VAL A 177 12.74 1.03 4.12
N LEU A 178 12.24 -0.14 4.54
CA LEU A 178 11.03 -0.72 3.97
C LEU A 178 9.81 0.18 4.19
N SER A 179 9.77 0.89 5.32
CA SER A 179 8.71 1.88 5.60
C SER A 179 8.81 3.10 4.69
N VAL A 180 10.02 3.60 4.42
CA VAL A 180 10.26 4.70 3.46
C VAL A 180 9.80 4.27 2.07
N ILE A 181 10.24 3.11 1.57
CA ILE A 181 9.86 2.62 0.25
C ILE A 181 8.35 2.36 0.17
N GLY A 182 7.75 1.75 1.21
CA GLY A 182 6.32 1.45 1.26
C GLY A 182 5.43 2.69 1.42
N SER A 183 5.96 3.82 1.89
CA SER A 183 5.19 5.05 2.11
C SER A 183 4.56 5.61 0.84
N ILE A 184 5.09 5.24 -0.33
CA ILE A 184 4.57 5.67 -1.64
C ILE A 184 3.09 5.33 -1.84
N SER A 185 2.58 4.31 -1.15
CA SER A 185 1.16 3.95 -1.20
C SER A 185 0.25 4.91 -0.44
N ASP A 186 0.80 5.72 0.46
CA ASP A 186 0.03 6.52 1.43
C ASP A 186 -0.13 7.98 1.03
N HIS A 187 0.63 8.45 0.04
CA HIS A 187 0.56 9.83 -0.39
C HIS A 187 0.37 9.96 -1.91
N HIS A 188 -0.27 11.08 -2.32
CA HIS A 188 -0.62 11.36 -3.71
C HIS A 188 0.28 12.42 -4.34
N VAL A 189 1.58 12.39 -4.02
CA VAL A 189 2.54 13.33 -4.60
C VAL A 189 2.63 13.11 -6.11
N SER A 190 2.40 14.18 -6.87
CA SER A 190 2.50 14.19 -8.34
C SER A 190 3.83 14.80 -8.76
N ILE A 191 4.86 13.97 -8.79
CA ILE A 191 6.18 14.33 -9.30
C ILE A 191 6.62 13.31 -10.37
N PRO A 192 7.53 13.69 -11.30
CA PRO A 192 8.04 12.76 -12.30
C PRO A 192 8.61 11.49 -11.67
N VAL A 193 8.35 10.33 -12.28
CA VAL A 193 8.78 9.02 -11.78
C VAL A 193 10.27 8.98 -11.42
N ARG A 194 11.14 9.55 -12.27
CA ARG A 194 12.58 9.60 -12.01
C ARG A 194 12.94 10.43 -10.77
N ALA A 195 12.24 11.54 -10.53
CA ALA A 195 12.43 12.37 -9.34
C ALA A 195 11.95 11.64 -8.07
N LEU A 196 10.82 10.91 -8.17
CA LEU A 196 10.28 10.10 -7.09
C LEU A 196 11.24 8.96 -6.74
N ALA A 197 11.77 8.23 -7.72
CA ALA A 197 12.75 7.18 -7.51
C ALA A 197 14.01 7.71 -6.81
N LYS A 198 14.52 8.84 -7.28
CA LYS A 198 15.68 9.50 -6.67
C LYS A 198 15.41 9.91 -5.23
N LEU A 199 14.21 10.45 -4.95
CA LEU A 199 13.81 10.87 -3.59
C LEU A 199 13.76 9.67 -2.65
N LEU A 200 13.04 8.61 -3.03
CA LEU A 200 12.93 7.38 -2.22
C LEU A 200 14.30 6.74 -1.99
N ARG A 201 15.15 6.73 -3.02
CA ARG A 201 16.49 6.21 -2.91
C ARG A 201 17.33 7.04 -1.93
N SER A 202 17.37 8.37 -2.10
CA SER A 202 18.12 9.26 -1.20
C SER A 202 17.63 9.18 0.23
N ALA A 203 16.31 9.09 0.45
CA ALA A 203 15.75 8.90 1.80
C ALA A 203 16.15 7.54 2.41
N SER A 204 16.16 6.48 1.60
CA SER A 204 16.61 5.15 2.04
C SER A 204 18.11 5.15 2.41
N ASP A 205 18.95 5.80 1.59
CA ASP A 205 20.38 5.93 1.86
C ASP A 205 20.64 6.75 3.14
N ALA A 206 19.89 7.83 3.36
CA ALA A 206 19.98 8.62 4.58
C ALA A 206 19.60 7.81 5.83
N VAL A 207 18.55 7.00 5.75
CA VAL A 207 18.18 6.07 6.84
C VAL A 207 19.29 5.06 7.10
N LEU A 208 19.88 4.48 6.06
CA LEU A 208 20.95 3.50 6.21
C LEU A 208 22.25 4.09 6.77
N ALA A 209 22.51 5.36 6.51
CA ALA A 209 23.65 6.10 7.05
C ALA A 209 23.45 6.60 8.49
N CYS A 210 22.23 6.51 9.01
CA CYS A 210 21.87 7.05 10.33
C CYS A 210 22.64 6.33 11.44
N GLU A 211 23.21 7.10 12.36
CA GLU A 211 23.71 6.61 13.65
C GLU A 211 22.54 6.52 14.62
N LEU A 212 22.36 5.35 15.21
CA LEU A 212 21.28 5.13 16.18
C LEU A 212 21.77 5.38 17.59
N PRO A 213 20.97 6.07 18.46
CA PRO A 213 21.33 6.26 19.84
C PRO A 213 21.58 4.92 20.57
N PRO A 214 22.40 4.87 21.61
CA PRO A 214 22.59 3.68 22.43
C PRO A 214 21.27 3.09 22.92
N ILE A 215 21.20 1.76 23.04
CA ILE A 215 19.95 1.05 23.41
C ILE A 215 19.35 1.57 24.72
N GLY A 216 20.20 1.92 25.71
CA GLY A 216 19.73 2.49 26.98
C GLY A 216 19.02 3.84 26.86
N GLU A 217 19.43 4.68 25.95
CA GLU A 217 18.80 5.99 25.70
C GLU A 217 17.48 5.85 24.94
N ARG A 218 17.34 4.85 24.08
CA ARG A 218 16.09 4.56 23.33
C ARG A 218 14.96 4.13 24.26
N THR A 219 15.29 3.38 25.31
CA THR A 219 14.29 2.89 26.28
C THR A 219 13.76 4.01 27.16
N ALA A 220 14.59 5.00 27.50
CA ALA A 220 14.20 6.15 28.32
C ALA A 220 13.26 7.12 27.57
N ALA A 221 13.35 7.20 26.24
CA ALA A 221 12.57 8.15 25.46
C ALA A 221 11.11 7.72 25.20
N HIS A 222 10.72 6.48 25.47
CA HIS A 222 9.44 5.92 25.03
C HIS A 222 8.74 5.02 26.05
N THR A 223 8.79 5.38 27.34
CA THR A 223 7.72 4.94 28.23
C THR A 223 6.52 5.85 27.91
N PRO A 224 5.46 5.38 27.25
CA PRO A 224 4.24 6.15 27.20
C PRO A 224 3.86 6.32 28.66
N SER A 225 3.87 7.56 29.15
CA SER A 225 3.25 7.85 30.42
C SER A 225 1.82 7.33 30.30
N GLU A 226 1.54 6.21 30.96
CA GLU A 226 0.17 5.73 31.08
C GLU A 226 -0.55 6.79 31.91
N VAL A 227 -1.10 7.77 31.22
CA VAL A 227 -2.06 8.69 31.82
C VAL A 227 -3.16 7.80 32.39
N PRO A 228 -3.41 7.84 33.72
CA PRO A 228 -4.48 7.04 34.29
C PRO A 228 -5.77 7.30 33.48
N LEU A 229 -6.33 6.26 32.86
CA LEU A 229 -7.53 6.35 32.02
C LEU A 229 -8.77 6.50 32.92
N THR A 230 -8.76 7.49 33.82
CA THR A 230 -9.86 7.84 34.70
C THR A 230 -11.03 8.48 33.94
N PHE A 231 -10.77 9.02 32.76
CA PHE A 231 -11.82 9.63 31.93
C PHE A 231 -12.45 8.61 31.00
N LYS A 232 -13.76 8.39 31.14
CA LYS A 232 -14.55 7.48 30.29
C LYS A 232 -14.38 7.76 28.79
N HIS A 233 -14.19 9.01 28.42
CA HIS A 233 -13.90 9.44 27.03
C HIS A 233 -12.57 8.83 26.51
N GLU A 234 -11.51 8.89 27.29
CA GLU A 234 -10.19 8.35 26.90
C GLU A 234 -10.22 6.81 26.82
N LEU A 235 -10.87 6.18 27.80
CA LEU A 235 -11.04 4.74 27.78
C LEU A 235 -11.85 4.28 26.55
N LEU A 236 -12.93 5.01 26.22
CA LEU A 236 -13.74 4.71 25.04
C LEU A 236 -12.91 4.84 23.77
N LEU A 237 -12.15 5.91 23.60
CA LEU A 237 -11.30 6.11 22.42
C LEU A 237 -10.22 5.03 22.32
N LYS A 238 -9.54 4.68 23.42
CA LYS A 238 -8.54 3.59 23.47
C LYS A 238 -9.15 2.26 23.02
N ARG A 239 -10.29 1.87 23.61
CA ARG A 239 -10.98 0.60 23.26
C ARG A 239 -11.46 0.59 21.83
N SER A 240 -11.91 1.74 21.30
CA SER A 240 -12.30 1.86 19.89
C SER A 240 -11.11 1.65 18.96
N ILE A 241 -9.95 2.22 19.27
CA ILE A 241 -8.72 2.05 18.49
C ILE A 241 -8.29 0.58 18.49
N GLU A 242 -8.30 -0.08 19.64
CA GLU A 242 -7.97 -1.50 19.78
C GLU A 242 -8.90 -2.36 18.91
N LEU A 243 -10.22 -2.16 19.01
CA LEU A 243 -11.20 -2.89 18.21
C LEU A 243 -11.06 -2.62 16.71
N PHE A 244 -10.86 -1.37 16.30
CA PHE A 244 -10.66 -1.03 14.90
C PHE A 244 -9.38 -1.67 14.34
N HIS A 245 -8.35 -1.78 15.15
CA HIS A 245 -7.10 -2.44 14.78
C HIS A 245 -7.28 -3.96 14.66
N GLU A 246 -7.94 -4.59 15.64
CA GLU A 246 -8.10 -6.05 15.71
C GLU A 246 -9.09 -6.58 14.65
N ARG A 247 -10.25 -5.93 14.52
CA ARG A 247 -11.37 -6.43 13.73
C ARG A 247 -11.60 -5.66 12.42
N GLY A 248 -10.95 -4.51 12.25
CA GLY A 248 -11.21 -3.58 11.16
C GLY A 248 -12.45 -2.71 11.40
N TYR A 249 -12.39 -1.46 10.99
CA TYR A 249 -13.46 -0.49 11.16
C TYR A 249 -14.86 -0.96 10.70
N PRO A 250 -15.03 -1.61 9.51
CA PRO A 250 -16.36 -2.04 9.07
C PRO A 250 -17.02 -3.06 10.01
N ASN A 251 -16.22 -3.90 10.66
CA ASN A 251 -16.67 -5.04 11.45
C ASN A 251 -16.91 -4.72 12.93
N VAL A 252 -16.71 -3.47 13.34
CA VAL A 252 -16.93 -3.01 14.72
C VAL A 252 -18.21 -2.21 14.79
N SER A 253 -19.12 -2.59 15.66
CA SER A 253 -20.34 -1.84 15.97
C SER A 253 -20.12 -0.83 17.09
N VAL A 254 -21.02 0.15 17.24
CA VAL A 254 -21.01 1.08 18.40
C VAL A 254 -21.30 0.31 19.69
N GLU A 255 -22.05 -0.80 19.61
CA GLU A 255 -22.32 -1.68 20.74
C GLU A 255 -21.06 -2.42 21.21
N ASP A 256 -20.24 -2.94 20.28
CA ASP A 256 -18.94 -3.54 20.62
C ASP A 256 -18.05 -2.55 21.36
N ILE A 257 -18.03 -1.30 20.90
CA ILE A 257 -17.26 -0.22 21.53
C ILE A 257 -17.78 0.08 22.95
N ALA A 258 -19.10 0.18 23.12
CA ALA A 258 -19.72 0.41 24.42
C ALA A 258 -19.35 -0.71 25.42
N ASN A 259 -19.50 -1.96 24.99
CA ASN A 259 -19.19 -3.14 25.78
C ASN A 259 -17.70 -3.18 26.17
N ALA A 260 -16.81 -2.95 25.23
CA ALA A 260 -15.36 -2.94 25.47
C ALA A 260 -14.93 -1.79 26.41
N ALA A 261 -15.64 -0.67 26.40
CA ALA A 261 -15.41 0.47 27.27
C ALA A 261 -16.14 0.37 28.63
N GLY A 262 -16.86 -0.73 28.89
CA GLY A 262 -17.62 -0.91 30.14
C GLY A 262 -18.78 0.08 30.27
N LEU A 263 -19.39 0.52 29.17
CA LEU A 263 -20.54 1.40 29.17
C LEU A 263 -21.83 0.56 29.20
N PRO A 264 -22.89 1.05 29.87
CA PRO A 264 -24.12 0.27 30.07
C PRO A 264 -24.93 0.08 28.78
N ALA A 265 -24.73 0.92 27.78
CA ALA A 265 -25.42 0.83 26.50
C ALA A 265 -24.69 1.64 25.41
N SER A 266 -24.95 1.33 24.13
CA SER A 266 -24.42 2.04 22.98
C SER A 266 -24.84 3.54 22.97
N SER A 267 -25.99 3.88 23.54
CA SER A 267 -26.44 5.27 23.71
C SER A 267 -25.49 6.11 24.57
N ALA A 268 -24.74 5.50 25.46
CA ALA A 268 -23.73 6.20 26.27
C ALA A 268 -22.52 6.67 25.43
N VAL A 269 -22.22 6.00 24.33
CA VAL A 269 -21.16 6.39 23.39
C VAL A 269 -21.50 7.70 22.72
N TYR A 270 -22.79 7.91 22.36
CA TYR A 270 -23.26 9.12 21.66
C TYR A 270 -23.23 10.39 22.52
N ARG A 271 -22.93 10.27 23.82
CA ARG A 271 -22.63 11.42 24.67
C ARG A 271 -21.24 12.01 24.38
N PHE A 272 -20.35 11.23 23.80
CA PHE A 272 -18.98 11.62 23.52
C PHE A 272 -18.72 11.82 22.02
N TYR A 273 -19.35 11.02 21.17
CA TYR A 273 -19.16 11.02 19.72
C TYR A 273 -20.51 10.90 19.01
N ARG A 274 -20.72 11.67 17.96
CA ARG A 274 -21.98 11.67 17.20
C ARG A 274 -22.16 10.40 16.34
N SER A 275 -21.06 9.77 15.96
CA SER A 275 -21.07 8.60 15.09
C SER A 275 -19.80 7.75 15.28
N LYS A 276 -19.82 6.52 14.76
CA LYS A 276 -18.63 5.69 14.67
C LYS A 276 -17.51 6.37 13.83
N GLY A 277 -17.90 7.13 12.80
CA GLY A 277 -16.98 7.95 12.00
C GLY A 277 -16.26 9.02 12.81
N ASP A 278 -16.96 9.68 13.74
CA ASP A 278 -16.32 10.68 14.62
C ASP A 278 -15.32 10.07 15.58
N ILE A 279 -15.56 8.84 16.05
CA ILE A 279 -14.60 8.09 16.86
C ILE A 279 -13.34 7.80 16.03
N LEU A 280 -13.51 7.34 14.80
CA LEU A 280 -12.39 7.09 13.89
C LEU A 280 -11.59 8.38 13.62
N ALA A 281 -12.28 9.48 13.35
CA ALA A 281 -11.64 10.79 13.15
C ALA A 281 -10.88 11.26 14.40
N ALA A 282 -11.40 11.02 15.59
CA ALA A 282 -10.70 11.31 16.85
C ALA A 282 -9.47 10.43 17.05
N ALA A 283 -9.55 9.14 16.66
CA ALA A 283 -8.43 8.22 16.69
C ALA A 283 -7.30 8.68 15.75
N PHE A 284 -7.64 9.10 14.53
CA PHE A 284 -6.67 9.66 13.57
C PHE A 284 -6.02 10.95 14.08
N ARG A 285 -6.81 11.90 14.61
CA ARG A 285 -6.25 13.13 15.21
C ARG A 285 -5.27 12.80 16.33
N ARG A 286 -5.65 11.89 17.24
CA ARG A 286 -4.76 11.46 18.33
C ARG A 286 -3.46 10.83 17.82
N ALA A 287 -3.53 10.01 16.77
CA ALA A 287 -2.33 9.43 16.16
C ALA A 287 -1.46 10.50 15.51
N ALA A 288 -2.05 11.44 14.76
CA ALA A 288 -1.34 12.56 14.15
C ALA A 288 -0.67 13.46 15.19
N ASP A 289 -1.35 13.80 16.28
CA ASP A 289 -0.80 14.59 17.38
C ASP A 289 0.41 13.91 18.03
N ARG A 290 0.33 12.59 18.26
CA ARG A 290 1.45 11.80 18.80
C ARG A 290 2.66 11.76 17.86
N VAL A 291 2.42 11.54 16.58
CA VAL A 291 3.47 11.53 15.55
C VAL A 291 4.10 12.93 15.46
N SER A 292 3.31 13.99 15.42
CA SER A 292 3.80 15.37 15.37
C SER A 292 4.62 15.73 16.61
N ALA A 293 4.16 15.32 17.81
CA ALA A 293 4.88 15.53 19.04
C ALA A 293 6.22 14.79 19.09
N ALA A 294 6.29 13.59 18.48
CA ALA A 294 7.53 12.82 18.41
C ALA A 294 8.52 13.35 17.36
N ILE A 295 8.02 13.82 16.21
CA ILE A 295 8.84 14.31 15.11
C ILE A 295 9.27 15.77 15.31
N GLY A 296 8.41 16.61 15.91
CA GLY A 296 8.67 18.03 16.08
C GLY A 296 10.02 18.36 16.69
N PRO A 297 10.43 17.77 17.83
CA PRO A 297 11.74 17.98 18.43
C PRO A 297 12.91 17.52 17.54
N ALA A 298 12.72 16.40 16.81
CA ALA A 298 13.74 15.88 15.89
C ALA A 298 13.97 16.80 14.69
N ILE A 299 12.89 17.40 14.16
CA ILE A 299 12.97 18.39 13.07
C ILE A 299 13.58 19.70 13.58
N ALA A 300 13.22 20.14 14.77
CA ALA A 300 13.75 21.39 15.35
C ALA A 300 15.24 21.29 15.71
N GLY A 301 15.73 20.08 16.02
CA GLY A 301 17.15 19.82 16.32
C GLY A 301 17.99 19.47 15.08
N ALA A 302 17.36 19.22 13.94
CA ALA A 302 18.09 19.04 12.69
C ALA A 302 18.41 20.40 12.09
N ASP A 303 19.67 20.61 11.68
CA ASP A 303 20.03 21.76 10.84
C ASP A 303 19.09 21.72 9.61
N GLY A 304 18.25 22.74 9.52
CA GLY A 304 17.17 22.79 8.52
C GLY A 304 17.72 22.59 7.10
N PRO A 305 16.91 22.13 6.15
CA PRO A 305 17.35 21.93 4.78
C PRO A 305 17.92 23.25 4.25
N SER A 306 19.18 23.24 3.87
CA SER A 306 19.93 24.41 3.42
C SER A 306 19.44 24.99 2.09
N ARG A 307 18.32 24.49 1.53
CA ARG A 307 17.67 25.03 0.33
C ARG A 307 16.16 24.76 0.33
N PRO A 308 15.34 25.75 -0.03
CA PRO A 308 13.93 25.53 -0.30
C PRO A 308 13.77 24.62 -1.52
N TRP A 309 12.75 23.80 -1.50
CA TRP A 309 12.34 22.86 -2.57
C TRP A 309 11.95 23.56 -3.88
#